data_482e4881decc62c9d2534696279098b5
#
_entry.id   482e4881decc62c9d2534696279098b5
#
_cell.length_a   1.000
_cell.length_b   1.000
_cell.length_c   1.000
_cell.angle_alpha   90.00
_cell.angle_beta   90.00
_cell.angle_gamma   90.00
#
_symmetry.space_group_name_H-M   'P 1'
#
loop_
_entity.id
_entity.type
_entity.pdbx_description
1 polymer ?
#
loop_
_entity_poly.entity_id
_entity_poly.type
_entity_poly.pdbx_seq_one_letter_code
_entity_poly.pdbx_strand_id
1 'polypeptide(L)'
;MKLIKHTLLTISAILMMSMNAYSAEMKIGVIDQQLALFGTNYAAKEFEELQNSDEFKEVQEERQAKINEAQELQEKGQKDGPTMSDEEKQDMGLKLQTLSQDIQFLNEKTNQFINQSRQLILQAQGEKYSLVVTELIRAKGITLLLYGGQESQVGYHDKSYDITQDVIDAMNEKED
;
A
#
# COMPACT_ATOMS: atom_id res chain seq x y z
N MET A 1 21.30 43.60 57.76
CA MET A 1 20.66 42.27 57.61
C MET A 1 19.31 42.26 56.88
N LYS A 2 18.48 43.31 56.95
CA LYS A 2 17.17 43.34 56.20
C LYS A 2 17.33 43.53 54.70
N LEU A 3 18.29 44.31 54.22
CA LEU A 3 18.53 44.51 52.76
C LEU A 3 18.99 43.20 52.05
N ILE A 4 19.82 42.42 52.66
CA ILE A 4 20.34 41.16 52.09
C ILE A 4 19.24 40.09 51.89
N LYS A 5 18.25 40.09 52.81
CA LYS A 5 17.09 39.16 52.70
C LYS A 5 16.16 39.53 51.54
N HIS A 6 16.01 40.80 51.18
CA HIS A 6 15.14 41.21 50.07
C HIS A 6 15.79 40.99 48.75
N THR A 7 17.13 41.15 48.63
CA THR A 7 17.86 40.88 47.39
C THR A 7 17.95 39.36 47.11
N LEU A 8 18.04 38.51 48.14
CA LEU A 8 18.00 37.06 47.96
C LEU A 8 16.62 36.55 47.52
N LEU A 9 15.54 37.17 48.01
CA LEU A 9 14.17 36.79 47.65
C LEU A 9 13.82 37.21 46.21
N THR A 10 14.32 38.34 45.73
CA THR A 10 14.11 38.78 44.34
C THR A 10 14.90 37.99 43.33
N ILE A 11 16.11 37.52 43.63
CA ILE A 11 16.91 36.62 42.77
C ILE A 11 16.27 35.24 42.67
N SER A 12 15.70 34.70 43.77
CA SER A 12 14.98 33.43 43.72
C SER A 12 13.71 33.50 42.90
N ALA A 13 12.98 34.62 42.89
CA ALA A 13 11.77 34.78 42.07
C ALA A 13 12.09 34.91 40.58
N ILE A 14 13.22 35.53 40.21
CA ILE A 14 13.65 35.62 38.79
C ILE A 14 14.14 34.26 38.27
N LEU A 15 14.77 33.43 39.09
CA LEU A 15 15.21 32.10 38.69
C LEU A 15 14.02 31.13 38.49
N MET A 16 12.90 31.33 39.15
CA MET A 16 11.68 30.49 38.95
C MET A 16 10.89 30.85 37.67
N MET A 17 11.06 32.06 37.13
CA MET A 17 10.40 32.48 35.88
C MET A 17 11.11 31.99 34.62
N SER A 18 12.35 31.53 34.69
CA SER A 18 13.11 31.08 33.51
C SER A 18 12.95 29.58 33.19
N MET A 19 12.17 28.84 33.96
CA MET A 19 11.79 27.47 33.62
C MET A 19 10.48 27.39 32.81
N ASN A 20 10.31 28.24 31.80
CA ASN A 20 9.47 27.88 30.69
C ASN A 20 10.25 26.78 29.93
N ALA A 21 10.12 25.56 30.41
CA ALA A 21 10.45 24.40 29.60
C ALA A 21 9.65 24.56 28.30
N TYR A 22 10.32 24.87 27.22
CA TYR A 22 9.79 24.68 25.88
C TYR A 22 9.55 23.17 25.77
N SER A 23 8.39 22.74 26.23
CA SER A 23 7.84 21.45 25.80
C SER A 23 7.59 21.64 24.33
N ALA A 24 8.54 21.28 23.50
CA ALA A 24 8.32 21.17 22.09
C ALA A 24 7.14 20.20 21.94
N GLU A 25 5.98 20.73 21.57
CA GLU A 25 4.78 19.94 21.38
C GLU A 25 5.11 18.87 20.36
N MET A 26 5.10 17.61 20.81
CA MET A 26 5.40 16.47 19.94
C MET A 26 4.25 16.35 18.94
N LYS A 27 4.53 16.66 17.68
CA LYS A 27 3.56 16.56 16.60
C LYS A 27 3.86 15.30 15.79
N ILE A 28 2.97 14.32 15.91
CA ILE A 28 3.09 13.02 15.24
C ILE A 28 2.36 13.06 13.91
N GLY A 29 2.98 12.50 12.87
CA GLY A 29 2.32 12.15 11.62
C GLY A 29 2.38 10.64 11.40
N VAL A 30 1.35 10.08 10.81
CA VAL A 30 1.30 8.68 10.36
C VAL A 30 1.08 8.67 8.86
N ILE A 31 1.81 7.84 8.14
CA ILE A 31 1.69 7.72 6.69
C ILE A 31 1.67 6.25 6.26
N ASP A 32 0.70 5.85 5.46
CA ASP A 32 0.76 4.61 4.69
C ASP A 32 1.49 4.89 3.37
N GLN A 33 2.75 4.48 3.33
CA GLN A 33 3.62 4.72 2.16
C GLN A 33 3.09 4.01 0.90
N GLN A 34 2.57 2.80 1.04
CA GLN A 34 2.04 2.07 -0.11
C GLN A 34 0.80 2.77 -0.66
N LEU A 35 -0.14 3.12 0.23
CA LEU A 35 -1.32 3.85 -0.17
C LEU A 35 -0.97 5.22 -0.78
N ALA A 36 0.00 5.93 -0.21
CA ALA A 36 0.45 7.22 -0.74
C ALA A 36 1.05 7.12 -2.15
N LEU A 37 1.84 6.08 -2.44
CA LEU A 37 2.47 5.89 -3.75
C LEU A 37 1.48 5.36 -4.81
N PHE A 38 0.66 4.37 -4.43
CA PHE A 38 -0.25 3.71 -5.36
C PHE A 38 -1.63 4.38 -5.46
N GLY A 39 -1.94 5.36 -4.59
CA GLY A 39 -3.17 6.15 -4.64
C GLY A 39 -3.09 7.41 -5.53
N THR A 40 -1.96 7.66 -6.20
CA THR A 40 -1.77 8.81 -7.10
C THR A 40 -2.47 8.63 -8.45
N ASN A 41 -2.74 9.74 -9.14
CA ASN A 41 -3.24 9.74 -10.51
C ASN A 41 -2.28 9.02 -11.47
N TYR A 42 -0.98 9.19 -11.27
CA TYR A 42 0.05 8.47 -12.04
C TYR A 42 -0.10 6.97 -11.90
N ALA A 43 -0.22 6.47 -10.67
CA ALA A 43 -0.39 5.04 -10.43
C ALA A 43 -1.69 4.50 -11.02
N ALA A 44 -2.79 5.26 -10.91
CA ALA A 44 -4.07 4.91 -11.52
C ALA A 44 -3.95 4.77 -13.04
N LYS A 45 -3.25 5.70 -13.70
CA LYS A 45 -2.99 5.68 -15.14
C LYS A 45 -2.13 4.47 -15.54
N GLU A 46 -1.05 4.20 -14.83
CA GLU A 46 -0.18 3.04 -15.09
C GLU A 46 -0.94 1.70 -14.98
N PHE A 47 -1.82 1.55 -13.96
CA PHE A 47 -2.65 0.36 -13.85
C PHE A 47 -3.74 0.29 -14.93
N GLU A 48 -4.29 1.42 -15.36
CA GLU A 48 -5.22 1.49 -16.48
C GLU A 48 -4.54 1.09 -17.81
N GLU A 49 -3.32 1.58 -18.06
CA GLU A 49 -2.51 1.19 -19.21
C GLU A 49 -2.21 -0.30 -19.21
N LEU A 50 -1.83 -0.87 -18.05
CA LEU A 50 -1.65 -2.31 -17.90
C LEU A 50 -2.94 -3.07 -18.24
N GLN A 51 -4.08 -2.70 -17.63
CA GLN A 51 -5.37 -3.37 -17.87
C GLN A 51 -5.82 -3.28 -19.33
N ASN A 52 -5.41 -2.23 -20.05
CA ASN A 52 -5.76 -2.01 -21.44
C ASN A 52 -4.75 -2.62 -22.44
N SER A 53 -3.59 -3.08 -21.97
CA SER A 53 -2.60 -3.73 -22.82
C SER A 53 -3.13 -5.03 -23.41
N ASP A 54 -2.80 -5.29 -24.67
CA ASP A 54 -3.26 -6.50 -25.36
C ASP A 54 -2.71 -7.76 -24.68
N GLU A 55 -1.46 -7.72 -24.25
CA GLU A 55 -0.80 -8.84 -23.58
C GLU A 55 -1.46 -9.23 -22.23
N PHE A 56 -1.87 -8.24 -21.44
CA PHE A 56 -2.56 -8.50 -20.18
C PHE A 56 -3.97 -9.04 -20.42
N LYS A 57 -4.70 -8.48 -21.38
CA LYS A 57 -6.05 -8.94 -21.77
C LYS A 57 -6.02 -10.38 -22.25
N GLU A 58 -5.08 -10.72 -23.14
CA GLU A 58 -4.91 -12.08 -23.65
C GLU A 58 -4.70 -13.08 -22.52
N VAL A 59 -3.81 -12.76 -21.57
CA VAL A 59 -3.56 -13.63 -20.40
C VAL A 59 -4.82 -13.77 -19.53
N GLN A 60 -5.59 -12.71 -19.32
CA GLN A 60 -6.83 -12.77 -18.54
C GLN A 60 -7.91 -13.59 -19.26
N GLU A 61 -8.06 -13.43 -20.57
CA GLU A 61 -9.01 -14.19 -21.39
C GLU A 61 -8.66 -15.68 -21.42
N GLU A 62 -7.38 -16.01 -21.65
CA GLU A 62 -6.92 -17.39 -21.62
C GLU A 62 -7.15 -18.01 -20.24
N ARG A 63 -6.80 -17.32 -19.16
CA ARG A 63 -7.03 -17.79 -17.80
C ARG A 63 -8.51 -18.07 -17.54
N GLN A 64 -9.39 -17.16 -17.95
CA GLN A 64 -10.83 -17.32 -17.78
C GLN A 64 -11.37 -18.53 -18.59
N ALA A 65 -10.87 -18.71 -19.82
CA ALA A 65 -11.23 -19.86 -20.65
C ALA A 65 -10.82 -21.19 -19.98
N LYS A 66 -9.60 -21.27 -19.42
CA LYS A 66 -9.14 -22.46 -18.68
C LYS A 66 -9.96 -22.74 -17.42
N ILE A 67 -10.36 -21.70 -16.69
CA ILE A 67 -11.24 -21.83 -15.51
C ILE A 67 -12.60 -22.39 -15.92
N ASN A 68 -13.20 -21.86 -16.98
CA ASN A 68 -14.48 -22.31 -17.49
C ASN A 68 -14.40 -23.77 -17.95
N GLU A 69 -13.35 -24.16 -18.69
CA GLU A 69 -13.13 -25.54 -19.13
C GLU A 69 -12.98 -26.51 -17.94
N ALA A 70 -12.26 -26.09 -16.89
CA ALA A 70 -12.13 -26.89 -15.68
C ALA A 70 -13.46 -27.09 -14.96
N GLN A 71 -14.29 -26.05 -14.88
CA GLN A 71 -15.63 -26.11 -14.29
C GLN A 71 -16.55 -27.03 -15.06
N GLU A 72 -16.61 -26.88 -16.39
CA GLU A 72 -17.42 -27.76 -17.26
C GLU A 72 -17.01 -29.24 -17.11
N LEU A 73 -15.70 -29.49 -17.04
CA LEU A 73 -15.19 -30.84 -16.87
C LEU A 73 -15.54 -31.41 -15.49
N GLN A 74 -15.50 -30.62 -14.43
CA GLN A 74 -15.91 -30.99 -13.09
C GLN A 74 -17.42 -31.32 -13.05
N GLU A 75 -18.28 -30.48 -13.65
CA GLU A 75 -19.71 -30.67 -13.73
C GLU A 75 -20.04 -31.98 -14.49
N LYS A 76 -19.35 -32.19 -15.62
CA LYS A 76 -19.47 -33.48 -16.36
C LYS A 76 -19.09 -34.67 -15.51
N GLY A 77 -18.00 -34.58 -14.74
CA GLY A 77 -17.54 -35.66 -13.85
C GLY A 77 -18.54 -35.93 -12.73
N GLN A 78 -19.21 -34.90 -12.20
CA GLN A 78 -20.25 -35.08 -11.19
C GLN A 78 -21.50 -35.75 -11.76
N LYS A 79 -21.91 -35.39 -12.98
CA LYS A 79 -23.12 -35.88 -13.63
C LYS A 79 -22.95 -37.28 -14.17
N ASP A 80 -21.87 -37.53 -14.93
CA ASP A 80 -21.67 -38.72 -15.70
C ASP A 80 -20.75 -39.73 -14.99
N GLY A 81 -20.06 -39.33 -13.93
CA GLY A 81 -19.08 -40.11 -13.19
C GLY A 81 -19.52 -41.55 -12.77
N PRO A 82 -20.81 -41.73 -12.33
CA PRO A 82 -21.28 -43.07 -12.02
C PRO A 82 -21.31 -44.05 -13.21
N THR A 83 -21.38 -43.53 -14.44
CA THR A 83 -21.47 -44.34 -15.69
C THR A 83 -20.17 -44.34 -16.48
N MET A 84 -19.17 -43.53 -16.07
CA MET A 84 -17.85 -43.48 -16.72
C MET A 84 -17.02 -44.71 -16.44
N SER A 85 -16.26 -45.15 -17.45
CA SER A 85 -15.21 -46.16 -17.31
C SER A 85 -14.03 -45.61 -16.45
N ASP A 86 -13.19 -46.52 -15.95
CA ASP A 86 -12.00 -46.15 -15.18
C ASP A 86 -11.00 -45.36 -16.04
N GLU A 87 -10.88 -45.68 -17.34
CA GLU A 87 -10.04 -44.96 -18.30
C GLU A 87 -10.55 -43.48 -18.48
N GLU A 88 -11.85 -43.31 -18.71
CA GLU A 88 -12.45 -41.98 -18.84
C GLU A 88 -12.27 -41.10 -17.58
N LYS A 89 -12.38 -41.72 -16.38
CA LYS A 89 -12.12 -41.02 -15.11
C LYS A 89 -10.65 -40.61 -14.98
N GLN A 90 -9.74 -41.48 -15.39
CA GLN A 90 -8.31 -41.20 -15.36
C GLN A 90 -7.96 -40.07 -16.33
N ASP A 91 -8.45 -40.10 -17.57
CA ASP A 91 -8.24 -39.05 -18.57
C ASP A 91 -8.79 -37.70 -18.09
N MET A 92 -9.99 -37.70 -17.51
CA MET A 92 -10.58 -36.51 -16.92
C MET A 92 -9.73 -35.96 -15.79
N GLY A 93 -9.20 -36.82 -14.91
CA GLY A 93 -8.30 -36.44 -13.82
C GLY A 93 -7.02 -35.82 -14.35
N LEU A 94 -6.39 -36.38 -15.36
CA LEU A 94 -5.19 -35.81 -16.01
C LEU A 94 -5.48 -34.45 -16.65
N LYS A 95 -6.63 -34.33 -17.33
CA LYS A 95 -7.03 -33.05 -17.95
C LYS A 95 -7.27 -31.96 -16.91
N LEU A 96 -7.96 -32.27 -15.80
CA LEU A 96 -8.14 -31.33 -14.70
C LEU A 96 -6.81 -30.90 -14.06
N GLN A 97 -5.88 -31.85 -13.92
CA GLN A 97 -4.54 -31.51 -13.41
C GLN A 97 -3.79 -30.57 -14.36
N THR A 98 -3.83 -30.80 -15.67
CA THR A 98 -3.22 -29.94 -16.67
C THR A 98 -3.84 -28.53 -16.62
N LEU A 99 -5.17 -28.43 -16.60
CA LEU A 99 -5.88 -27.15 -16.48
C LEU A 99 -5.50 -26.39 -15.21
N SER A 100 -5.35 -27.10 -14.09
CA SER A 100 -4.89 -26.49 -12.84
C SER A 100 -3.48 -25.90 -12.95
N GLN A 101 -2.56 -26.60 -13.63
CA GLN A 101 -1.20 -26.10 -13.87
C GLN A 101 -1.20 -24.88 -14.81
N ASP A 102 -1.99 -24.94 -15.88
CA ASP A 102 -2.15 -23.82 -16.82
C ASP A 102 -2.69 -22.57 -16.10
N ILE A 103 -3.73 -22.74 -15.28
CA ILE A 103 -4.33 -21.64 -14.50
C ILE A 103 -3.29 -21.05 -13.51
N GLN A 104 -2.51 -21.90 -12.85
CA GLN A 104 -1.45 -21.45 -11.95
C GLN A 104 -0.40 -20.64 -12.71
N PHE A 105 0.07 -21.10 -13.85
CA PHE A 105 1.04 -20.40 -14.69
C PHE A 105 0.50 -19.02 -15.13
N LEU A 106 -0.77 -18.96 -15.57
CA LEU A 106 -1.41 -17.71 -16.00
C LEU A 106 -1.61 -16.73 -14.82
N ASN A 107 -1.87 -17.23 -13.61
CA ASN A 107 -1.88 -16.41 -12.39
C ASN A 107 -0.50 -15.82 -12.08
N GLU A 108 0.56 -16.63 -12.19
CA GLU A 108 1.94 -16.17 -11.99
C GLU A 108 2.31 -15.08 -13.03
N LYS A 109 1.94 -15.28 -14.30
CA LYS A 109 2.15 -14.30 -15.37
C LYS A 109 1.38 -13.00 -15.10
N THR A 110 0.13 -13.09 -14.65
CA THR A 110 -0.67 -11.93 -14.22
C THR A 110 0.03 -11.16 -13.10
N ASN A 111 0.53 -11.88 -12.08
CA ASN A 111 1.26 -11.26 -10.96
C ASN A 111 2.57 -10.60 -11.41
N GLN A 112 3.25 -11.17 -12.40
CA GLN A 112 4.46 -10.55 -12.98
C GLN A 112 4.15 -9.20 -13.63
N PHE A 113 3.08 -9.08 -14.42
CA PHE A 113 2.65 -7.81 -15.00
C PHE A 113 2.32 -6.76 -13.93
N ILE A 114 1.54 -7.15 -12.91
CA ILE A 114 1.20 -6.26 -11.79
C ILE A 114 2.47 -5.78 -11.06
N ASN A 115 3.41 -6.69 -10.79
CA ASN A 115 4.65 -6.35 -10.12
C ASN A 115 5.56 -5.45 -10.97
N GLN A 116 5.59 -5.64 -12.29
CA GLN A 116 6.31 -4.74 -13.20
C GLN A 116 5.73 -3.32 -13.16
N SER A 117 4.40 -3.16 -13.25
CA SER A 117 3.76 -1.84 -13.12
C SER A 117 4.01 -1.22 -11.76
N ARG A 118 3.96 -2.00 -10.67
CA ARG A 118 4.33 -1.50 -9.34
C ARG A 118 5.78 -1.00 -9.28
N GLN A 119 6.72 -1.71 -9.88
CA GLN A 119 8.12 -1.28 -9.92
C GLN A 119 8.30 0.01 -10.73
N LEU A 120 7.59 0.15 -11.86
CA LEU A 120 7.59 1.38 -12.65
C LEU A 120 7.07 2.57 -11.84
N ILE A 121 5.95 2.39 -11.14
CA ILE A 121 5.39 3.42 -10.25
C ILE A 121 6.39 3.82 -9.16
N LEU A 122 6.99 2.85 -8.47
CA LEU A 122 7.97 3.11 -7.42
C LEU A 122 9.20 3.86 -7.96
N GLN A 123 9.69 3.48 -9.13
CA GLN A 123 10.83 4.12 -9.77
C GLN A 123 10.51 5.55 -10.22
N ALA A 124 9.32 5.76 -10.80
CA ALA A 124 8.91 7.07 -11.30
C ALA A 124 8.53 8.05 -10.18
N GLN A 125 7.89 7.56 -9.11
CA GLN A 125 7.30 8.41 -8.08
C GLN A 125 8.12 8.47 -6.78
N GLY A 126 9.10 7.59 -6.58
CA GLY A 126 9.83 7.47 -5.30
C GLY A 126 10.57 8.74 -4.88
N GLU A 127 11.24 9.42 -5.80
CA GLU A 127 11.94 10.68 -5.52
C GLU A 127 10.96 11.80 -5.19
N LYS A 128 9.90 11.94 -5.98
CA LYS A 128 8.82 12.90 -5.77
C LYS A 128 8.13 12.70 -4.41
N TYR A 129 7.82 11.45 -4.06
CA TYR A 129 7.28 11.08 -2.77
C TYR A 129 8.17 11.58 -1.62
N SER A 130 9.47 11.33 -1.68
CA SER A 130 10.42 11.74 -0.63
C SER A 130 10.46 13.26 -0.46
N LEU A 131 10.42 14.01 -1.56
CA LEU A 131 10.38 15.47 -1.54
C LEU A 131 9.07 15.99 -0.93
N VAL A 132 7.93 15.47 -1.39
CA VAL A 132 6.59 15.86 -0.88
C VAL A 132 6.46 15.57 0.61
N VAL A 133 6.85 14.37 1.06
CA VAL A 133 6.81 14.02 2.49
C VAL A 133 7.67 14.98 3.32
N THR A 134 8.88 15.30 2.84
CA THR A 134 9.78 16.23 3.53
C THR A 134 9.17 17.63 3.64
N GLU A 135 8.55 18.14 2.58
CA GLU A 135 7.88 19.43 2.57
C GLU A 135 6.68 19.47 3.53
N LEU A 136 5.85 18.43 3.52
CA LEU A 136 4.69 18.33 4.42
C LEU A 136 5.10 18.20 5.88
N ILE A 137 6.16 17.46 6.21
CA ILE A 137 6.72 17.39 7.56
C ILE A 137 7.07 18.80 8.06
N ARG A 138 7.76 19.58 7.23
CA ARG A 138 8.15 20.97 7.57
C ARG A 138 6.93 21.89 7.69
N ALA A 139 6.03 21.85 6.72
CA ALA A 139 4.86 22.71 6.67
C ALA A 139 3.89 22.46 7.85
N LYS A 140 3.70 21.19 8.21
CA LYS A 140 2.84 20.79 9.33
C LYS A 140 3.56 20.81 10.68
N GLY A 141 4.87 21.01 10.72
CA GLY A 141 5.68 20.99 11.95
C GLY A 141 5.72 19.61 12.61
N ILE A 142 5.66 18.53 11.84
CA ILE A 142 5.72 17.16 12.34
C ILE A 142 7.12 16.88 12.89
N THR A 143 7.18 16.40 14.14
CA THR A 143 8.44 16.09 14.83
C THR A 143 8.73 14.59 14.90
N LEU A 144 7.72 13.75 14.65
CA LEU A 144 7.83 12.29 14.56
C LEU A 144 6.91 11.78 13.44
N LEU A 145 7.49 11.12 12.44
CA LEU A 145 6.75 10.42 11.41
C LEU A 145 6.80 8.92 11.66
N LEU A 146 5.63 8.28 11.66
CA LEU A 146 5.47 6.85 11.78
C LEU A 146 4.92 6.28 10.47
N TYR A 147 5.37 5.09 10.11
CA TYR A 147 4.80 4.36 8.98
C TYR A 147 3.60 3.52 9.45
N GLY A 148 2.46 3.75 8.83
CA GLY A 148 1.21 2.99 8.97
C GLY A 148 1.04 1.95 7.87
N GLY A 149 -0.13 1.31 7.81
CA GLY A 149 -0.47 0.30 6.82
C GLY A 149 -0.48 -1.13 7.37
N GLN A 150 -0.79 -2.10 6.50
CA GLN A 150 -1.06 -3.49 6.92
C GLN A 150 0.13 -4.20 7.57
N GLU A 151 1.36 -3.87 7.20
CA GLU A 151 2.57 -4.50 7.73
C GLU A 151 3.28 -3.62 8.79
N SER A 152 2.62 -2.55 9.23
CA SER A 152 3.19 -1.62 10.21
C SER A 152 3.01 -2.11 11.63
N GLN A 153 3.86 -1.58 12.53
CA GLN A 153 3.72 -1.80 13.97
C GLN A 153 2.73 -0.82 14.63
N VAL A 154 2.14 0.11 13.86
CA VAL A 154 1.13 1.04 14.34
C VAL A 154 -0.23 0.34 14.30
N GLY A 155 -0.67 -0.21 15.45
CA GLY A 155 -1.93 -0.93 15.55
C GLY A 155 -3.19 -0.06 15.48
N TYR A 156 -3.07 1.22 15.85
CA TYR A 156 -4.15 2.22 15.81
C TYR A 156 -3.59 3.63 15.85
N HIS A 157 -4.20 4.51 15.08
CA HIS A 157 -4.01 5.98 15.19
C HIS A 157 -5.32 6.71 14.89
N ASP A 158 -5.48 7.89 15.45
CA ASP A 158 -6.59 8.78 15.09
C ASP A 158 -6.35 9.36 13.69
N LYS A 159 -7.43 9.62 12.94
CA LYS A 159 -7.35 10.19 11.59
C LYS A 159 -6.64 11.54 11.54
N SER A 160 -6.61 12.29 12.64
CA SER A 160 -5.91 13.56 12.71
C SER A 160 -4.39 13.45 12.59
N TYR A 161 -3.84 12.27 12.82
CA TYR A 161 -2.42 11.98 12.62
C TYR A 161 -2.10 11.48 11.22
N ASP A 162 -3.10 11.03 10.46
CA ASP A 162 -2.91 10.47 9.13
C ASP A 162 -2.67 11.57 8.10
N ILE A 163 -1.49 11.56 7.48
CA ILE A 163 -1.11 12.49 6.42
C ILE A 163 -1.08 11.84 5.04
N THR A 164 -1.55 10.60 4.91
CA THR A 164 -1.47 9.84 3.66
C THR A 164 -2.17 10.55 2.52
N GLN A 165 -3.40 11.05 2.77
CA GLN A 165 -4.16 11.78 1.74
C GLN A 165 -3.49 13.11 1.38
N ASP A 166 -2.96 13.85 2.35
CA ASP A 166 -2.23 15.10 2.07
C ASP A 166 -1.02 14.85 1.15
N VAL A 167 -0.35 13.69 1.31
CA VAL A 167 0.77 13.31 0.44
C VAL A 167 0.29 12.96 -0.96
N ILE A 168 -0.80 12.20 -1.10
CA ILE A 168 -1.41 11.87 -2.40
C ILE A 168 -1.77 13.15 -3.14
N ASP A 169 -2.48 14.06 -2.47
CA ASP A 169 -2.93 15.32 -3.06
C ASP A 169 -1.75 16.18 -3.53
N ALA A 170 -0.73 16.34 -2.68
CA ALA A 170 0.47 17.10 -3.02
C ALA A 170 1.32 16.43 -4.12
N MET A 171 1.31 15.09 -4.22
CA MET A 171 1.93 14.38 -5.33
C MET A 171 1.17 14.61 -6.65
N ASN A 172 -0.15 14.60 -6.61
CA ASN A 172 -0.98 14.85 -7.79
C ASN A 172 -0.86 16.30 -8.29
N GLU A 173 -0.82 17.29 -7.39
CA GLU A 173 -0.61 18.70 -7.74
C GLU A 173 0.73 18.99 -8.43
N LYS A 174 1.75 18.16 -8.19
CA LYS A 174 3.06 18.30 -8.84
C LYS A 174 3.18 17.50 -10.16
N GLU A 175 2.12 16.88 -10.62
CA GLU A 175 2.09 16.16 -11.92
C GLU A 175 1.82 17.09 -13.12
N ASP A 176 1.32 18.28 -12.85
CA ASP A 176 1.12 19.35 -13.82
C ASP A 176 2.40 20.21 -13.99
#